data_05dafceabc88ba58125f670b7162fc2d
#
_entry.id   05dafceabc88ba58125f670b7162fc2d
#
_cell.length_a   1.000
_cell.length_b   1.000
_cell.length_c   1.000
_cell.angle_alpha   90.00
_cell.angle_beta   90.00
_cell.angle_gamma   90.00
#
_symmetry.space_group_name_H-M   'P 1'
#
loop_
_entity.id
_entity.type
_entity.pdbx_description
1 polymer ?
#
loop_
_entity_poly.entity_id
_entity_poly.type
_entity_poly.pdbx_seq_one_letter_code
_entity_poly.pdbx_strand_id
1 'polypeptide(L)'
;MAETHVLFVEDDDVIREATQLALERVGFAVTAVPDGLLGLEAFRADRPDIALLDVMVPGLDGVSLCRRIRDESTVPVIMLSARADAIDVVLGLEAGADDYVTKPFDGAVLVARIRAVLRRFGHAAGPHGAAPGDGPADGADGVLVFGDVEIDTEGMEVRRGGDQVGLTPTEMRLLLEFSSAPGTVLSRDRLLERVWDYGWGGDTRVVDVHVQRLRTKIGQDRIETVRGFGYKLRA
;
A
#
# COMPACT_ATOMS: atom_id res chain seq x y z
N MET A 1 -5.92 -21.70 11.45
CA MET A 1 -5.80 -20.54 10.54
C MET A 1 -4.42 -20.65 9.93
N ALA A 2 -4.25 -20.40 8.63
CA ALA A 2 -2.91 -20.35 8.02
C ALA A 2 -2.10 -19.26 8.73
N GLU A 3 -0.84 -19.54 9.02
CA GLU A 3 0.09 -18.59 9.62
C GLU A 3 0.48 -17.56 8.54
N THR A 4 0.41 -16.27 8.85
CA THR A 4 0.76 -15.20 7.89
C THR A 4 2.25 -15.26 7.60
N HIS A 5 2.59 -15.37 6.32
CA HIS A 5 3.98 -15.52 5.87
C HIS A 5 4.58 -14.19 5.44
N VAL A 6 5.70 -13.84 6.04
CA VAL A 6 6.47 -12.61 5.82
C VAL A 6 7.78 -12.94 5.10
N LEU A 7 8.01 -12.36 3.93
CA LEU A 7 9.34 -12.29 3.34
C LEU A 7 10.09 -11.09 3.93
N PHE A 8 11.28 -11.29 4.44
CA PHE A 8 12.11 -10.22 4.99
C PHE A 8 13.50 -10.19 4.33
N VAL A 9 13.84 -9.09 3.68
CA VAL A 9 15.11 -8.90 2.97
C VAL A 9 15.93 -7.82 3.67
N GLU A 10 17.08 -8.20 4.24
CA GLU A 10 17.94 -7.35 5.08
C GLU A 10 19.36 -7.90 5.06
N ASP A 11 20.37 -7.09 4.76
CA ASP A 11 21.76 -7.53 4.65
C ASP A 11 22.48 -7.58 6.00
N ASP A 12 22.12 -6.72 6.96
CA ASP A 12 22.68 -6.74 8.32
C ASP A 12 22.18 -7.96 9.10
N ASP A 13 23.09 -8.88 9.43
CA ASP A 13 22.77 -10.13 10.14
C ASP A 13 22.10 -9.87 11.50
N VAL A 14 22.53 -8.83 12.25
CA VAL A 14 22.01 -8.55 13.57
C VAL A 14 20.58 -8.04 13.48
N ILE A 15 20.32 -7.12 12.55
CA ILE A 15 18.97 -6.59 12.30
C ILE A 15 18.07 -7.70 11.78
N ARG A 16 18.56 -8.52 10.85
CA ARG A 16 17.81 -9.61 10.25
C ARG A 16 17.38 -10.65 11.29
N GLU A 17 18.31 -11.17 12.08
CA GLU A 17 18.00 -12.16 13.12
C GLU A 17 17.09 -11.61 14.22
N ALA A 18 17.38 -10.40 14.73
CA ALA A 18 16.57 -9.77 15.77
C ALA A 18 15.14 -9.52 15.31
N THR A 19 14.97 -9.03 14.08
CA THR A 19 13.65 -8.73 13.50
C THR A 19 12.89 -10.02 13.20
N GLN A 20 13.53 -11.04 12.62
CA GLN A 20 12.93 -12.35 12.40
C GLN A 20 12.37 -12.94 13.71
N LEU A 21 13.19 -13.01 14.75
CA LEU A 21 12.78 -13.52 16.07
C LEU A 21 11.62 -12.70 16.67
N ALA A 22 11.62 -11.38 16.48
CA ALA A 22 10.53 -10.53 16.98
C ALA A 22 9.20 -10.80 16.24
N LEU A 23 9.24 -11.03 14.94
CA LEU A 23 8.06 -11.34 14.13
C LEU A 23 7.53 -12.75 14.42
N GLU A 24 8.40 -13.74 14.54
CA GLU A 24 8.03 -15.12 14.88
C GLU A 24 7.36 -15.21 16.26
N ARG A 25 7.86 -14.45 17.25
CA ARG A 25 7.25 -14.39 18.60
C ARG A 25 5.81 -13.88 18.62
N VAL A 26 5.41 -13.10 17.63
CA VAL A 26 4.03 -12.59 17.54
C VAL A 26 3.16 -13.35 16.54
N GLY A 27 3.67 -14.50 16.04
CA GLY A 27 2.91 -15.48 15.27
C GLY A 27 2.99 -15.31 13.76
N PHE A 28 4.05 -14.72 13.21
CA PHE A 28 4.32 -14.73 11.77
C PHE A 28 5.26 -15.88 11.42
N ALA A 29 5.05 -16.50 10.25
CA ALA A 29 6.06 -17.31 9.60
C ALA A 29 6.99 -16.37 8.83
N VAL A 30 8.32 -16.54 8.95
CA VAL A 30 9.27 -15.58 8.34
C VAL A 30 10.29 -16.31 7.48
N THR A 31 10.38 -15.93 6.19
CA THR A 31 11.54 -16.22 5.35
C THR A 31 12.43 -14.99 5.31
N ALA A 32 13.59 -15.05 5.96
CA ALA A 32 14.55 -13.96 6.03
C ALA A 32 15.79 -14.26 5.16
N VAL A 33 16.16 -13.32 4.28
CA VAL A 33 17.27 -13.48 3.33
C VAL A 33 18.16 -12.22 3.28
N PRO A 34 19.48 -12.37 2.97
CA PRO A 34 20.44 -11.28 3.10
C PRO A 34 20.58 -10.39 1.85
N ASP A 35 20.01 -10.75 0.71
CA ASP A 35 20.16 -10.00 -0.53
C ASP A 35 18.89 -10.05 -1.39
N GLY A 36 18.79 -9.10 -2.33
CA GLY A 36 17.59 -8.95 -3.14
C GLY A 36 17.39 -10.02 -4.21
N LEU A 37 18.44 -10.71 -4.66
CA LEU A 37 18.30 -11.83 -5.62
C LEU A 37 17.67 -13.03 -4.93
N LEU A 38 18.19 -13.40 -3.74
CA LEU A 38 17.56 -14.41 -2.88
C LEU A 38 16.15 -13.99 -2.47
N GLY A 39 15.93 -12.69 -2.25
CA GLY A 39 14.60 -12.13 -1.99
C GLY A 39 13.61 -12.39 -3.11
N LEU A 40 14.01 -12.20 -4.36
CA LEU A 40 13.17 -12.48 -5.52
C LEU A 40 12.90 -13.98 -5.72
N GLU A 41 13.91 -14.82 -5.48
CA GLU A 41 13.76 -16.28 -5.52
C GLU A 41 12.78 -16.77 -4.44
N ALA A 42 12.96 -16.33 -3.20
CA ALA A 42 12.08 -16.67 -2.08
C ALA A 42 10.65 -16.18 -2.32
N PHE A 43 10.48 -14.95 -2.84
CA PHE A 43 9.18 -14.41 -3.20
C PHE A 43 8.40 -15.33 -4.16
N ARG A 44 9.08 -15.82 -5.20
CA ARG A 44 8.47 -16.70 -6.20
C ARG A 44 8.18 -18.11 -5.68
N ALA A 45 9.08 -18.63 -4.83
CA ALA A 45 8.95 -19.98 -4.25
C ALA A 45 7.85 -20.04 -3.18
N ASP A 46 7.86 -19.09 -2.25
CA ASP A 46 7.07 -19.17 -1.01
C ASP A 46 5.74 -18.40 -1.09
N ARG A 47 5.59 -17.48 -2.06
CA ARG A 47 4.42 -16.61 -2.24
C ARG A 47 3.95 -15.98 -0.92
N PRO A 48 4.76 -15.12 -0.31
CA PRO A 48 4.46 -14.54 1.00
C PRO A 48 3.19 -13.66 0.97
N ASP A 49 2.57 -13.48 2.13
CA ASP A 49 1.43 -12.57 2.32
C ASP A 49 1.85 -11.10 2.37
N ILE A 50 3.11 -10.83 2.71
CA ILE A 50 3.71 -9.50 2.77
C ILE A 50 5.23 -9.57 2.61
N ALA A 51 5.82 -8.56 1.99
CA ALA A 51 7.27 -8.40 1.87
C ALA A 51 7.76 -7.16 2.64
N LEU A 52 8.82 -7.33 3.43
CA LEU A 52 9.58 -6.28 4.10
C LEU A 52 10.94 -6.19 3.39
N LEU A 53 11.24 -5.05 2.76
CA LEU A 53 12.42 -4.92 1.92
C LEU A 53 13.29 -3.77 2.41
N ASP A 54 14.52 -4.04 2.82
CA ASP A 54 15.48 -2.96 2.98
C ASP A 54 15.82 -2.35 1.62
N VAL A 55 15.91 -1.03 1.58
CA VAL A 55 16.30 -0.27 0.38
C VAL A 55 17.71 -0.65 -0.07
N MET A 56 18.63 -0.80 0.89
CA MET A 56 20.07 -0.95 0.63
C MET A 56 20.51 -2.40 0.86
N VAL A 57 20.12 -3.33 -0.03
CA VAL A 57 20.61 -4.71 0.00
C VAL A 57 21.48 -5.00 -1.22
N PRO A 58 22.46 -5.94 -1.11
CA PRO A 58 23.32 -6.32 -2.23
C PRO A 58 22.56 -7.12 -3.31
N GLY A 59 23.22 -7.25 -4.45
CA GLY A 59 22.71 -8.02 -5.60
C GLY A 59 21.64 -7.27 -6.37
N LEU A 60 20.42 -7.28 -5.88
CA LEU A 60 19.27 -6.50 -6.38
C LEU A 60 18.80 -5.57 -5.28
N ASP A 61 18.95 -4.26 -5.43
CA ASP A 61 18.51 -3.30 -4.42
C ASP A 61 16.99 -3.40 -4.13
N GLY A 62 16.56 -2.99 -2.93
CA GLY A 62 15.17 -3.17 -2.50
C GLY A 62 14.14 -2.43 -3.35
N VAL A 63 14.51 -1.29 -3.95
CA VAL A 63 13.64 -0.53 -4.86
C VAL A 63 13.42 -1.30 -6.16
N SER A 64 14.50 -1.86 -6.72
CA SER A 64 14.45 -2.70 -7.91
C SER A 64 13.71 -4.03 -7.64
N LEU A 65 13.92 -4.63 -6.46
CA LEU A 65 13.19 -5.82 -6.03
C LEU A 65 11.68 -5.52 -5.90
N CYS A 66 11.31 -4.40 -5.30
CA CYS A 66 9.91 -3.98 -5.21
C CYS A 66 9.25 -3.86 -6.59
N ARG A 67 9.93 -3.24 -7.56
CA ARG A 67 9.43 -3.16 -8.95
C ARG A 67 9.22 -4.55 -9.56
N ARG A 68 10.18 -5.47 -9.41
CA ARG A 68 10.05 -6.85 -9.91
C ARG A 68 8.87 -7.59 -9.27
N ILE A 69 8.68 -7.44 -7.97
CA ILE A 69 7.51 -7.99 -7.27
C ILE A 69 6.21 -7.40 -7.84
N ARG A 70 6.18 -6.11 -8.12
CA ARG A 70 4.99 -5.44 -8.70
C ARG A 70 4.67 -5.84 -10.12
N ASP A 71 5.66 -6.22 -10.93
CA ASP A 71 5.45 -6.78 -12.27
C ASP A 71 4.71 -8.13 -12.22
N GLU A 72 4.80 -8.86 -11.10
CA GLU A 72 4.29 -10.22 -10.94
C GLU A 72 3.12 -10.32 -9.95
N SER A 73 2.95 -9.34 -9.03
CA SER A 73 2.00 -9.46 -7.91
C SER A 73 1.59 -8.12 -7.30
N THR A 74 0.42 -8.14 -6.67
CA THR A 74 -0.08 -7.04 -5.83
C THR A 74 0.16 -7.26 -4.34
N VAL A 75 0.96 -8.26 -3.94
CA VAL A 75 1.30 -8.54 -2.54
C VAL A 75 1.76 -7.25 -1.82
N PRO A 76 1.35 -7.00 -0.57
CA PRO A 76 1.79 -5.80 0.14
C PRO A 76 3.29 -5.76 0.34
N VAL A 77 3.88 -4.58 0.15
CA VAL A 77 5.31 -4.31 0.35
C VAL A 77 5.49 -3.15 1.30
N ILE A 78 6.28 -3.34 2.35
CA ILE A 78 6.78 -2.28 3.24
C ILE A 78 8.28 -2.11 2.97
N MET A 79 8.70 -0.88 2.64
CA MET A 79 10.12 -0.56 2.53
C MET A 79 10.70 -0.23 3.89
N LEU A 80 11.92 -0.71 4.15
CA LEU A 80 12.71 -0.33 5.31
C LEU A 80 13.88 0.54 4.85
N SER A 81 14.09 1.70 5.44
CA SER A 81 15.17 2.61 5.03
C SER A 81 15.91 3.19 6.21
N ALA A 82 17.24 3.18 6.16
CA ALA A 82 18.10 3.85 7.13
C ALA A 82 18.05 5.38 7.01
N ARG A 83 17.53 5.90 5.90
CA ARG A 83 17.48 7.32 5.62
C ARG A 83 16.04 7.84 5.69
N ALA A 84 15.82 8.79 6.58
CA ALA A 84 14.65 9.67 6.55
C ALA A 84 14.71 10.68 5.37
N ASP A 85 15.65 10.50 4.42
CA ASP A 85 15.75 11.37 3.26
C ASP A 85 14.48 11.22 2.41
N ALA A 86 13.87 12.35 2.16
CA ALA A 86 12.61 12.43 1.40
C ALA A 86 12.69 11.71 0.06
N ILE A 87 13.89 11.67 -0.56
CA ILE A 87 14.13 11.07 -1.86
C ILE A 87 14.01 9.54 -1.80
N ASP A 88 14.65 8.88 -0.83
CA ASP A 88 14.63 7.40 -0.73
C ASP A 88 13.23 6.88 -0.39
N VAL A 89 12.51 7.60 0.47
CA VAL A 89 11.11 7.29 0.79
C VAL A 89 10.23 7.40 -0.47
N VAL A 90 10.37 8.48 -1.23
CA VAL A 90 9.60 8.69 -2.47
C VAL A 90 9.93 7.61 -3.50
N LEU A 91 11.22 7.29 -3.71
CA LEU A 91 11.64 6.25 -4.65
C LEU A 91 11.07 4.87 -4.32
N GLY A 92 11.09 4.49 -3.03
CA GLY A 92 10.51 3.23 -2.57
C GLY A 92 8.99 3.16 -2.80
N LEU A 93 8.28 4.24 -2.44
CA LEU A 93 6.85 4.34 -2.68
C LEU A 93 6.51 4.38 -4.18
N GLU A 94 7.27 5.12 -5.01
CA GLU A 94 7.08 5.15 -6.48
C GLU A 94 7.36 3.79 -7.13
N ALA A 95 8.28 2.99 -6.57
CA ALA A 95 8.55 1.63 -7.01
C ALA A 95 7.37 0.67 -6.78
N GLY A 96 6.39 1.06 -5.97
CA GLY A 96 5.22 0.25 -5.73
C GLY A 96 4.99 -0.14 -4.27
N ALA A 97 5.82 0.29 -3.33
CA ALA A 97 5.58 0.00 -1.92
C ALA A 97 4.25 0.61 -1.44
N ASP A 98 3.61 -0.07 -0.49
CA ASP A 98 2.35 0.36 0.14
C ASP A 98 2.60 1.22 1.36
N ASP A 99 3.77 1.04 1.98
CA ASP A 99 4.20 1.78 3.17
C ASP A 99 5.72 1.77 3.30
N TYR A 100 6.25 2.55 4.25
CA TYR A 100 7.66 2.54 4.60
C TYR A 100 7.88 2.70 6.10
N VAL A 101 9.04 2.24 6.58
CA VAL A 101 9.49 2.36 7.98
C VAL A 101 10.93 2.82 7.99
N THR A 102 11.22 3.86 8.77
CA THR A 102 12.60 4.35 8.93
C THR A 102 13.34 3.57 10.00
N LYS A 103 14.60 3.22 9.73
CA LYS A 103 15.54 2.64 10.70
C LYS A 103 16.22 3.76 11.52
N PRO A 104 16.48 3.57 12.81
CA PRO A 104 16.10 2.40 13.60
C PRO A 104 14.59 2.39 13.91
N PHE A 105 13.97 1.22 13.87
CA PHE A 105 12.56 1.05 14.19
C PHE A 105 12.35 0.25 15.47
N ASP A 106 11.27 0.53 16.16
CA ASP A 106 10.76 -0.33 17.24
C ASP A 106 10.03 -1.53 16.63
N GLY A 107 10.32 -2.75 17.12
CA GLY A 107 9.69 -3.96 16.64
C GLY A 107 8.17 -3.96 16.80
N ALA A 108 7.63 -3.35 17.87
CA ALA A 108 6.19 -3.23 18.06
C ALA A 108 5.55 -2.29 17.02
N VAL A 109 6.26 -1.22 16.64
CA VAL A 109 5.83 -0.31 15.58
C VAL A 109 5.81 -1.03 14.23
N LEU A 110 6.85 -1.81 13.91
CA LEU A 110 6.90 -2.61 12.68
C LEU A 110 5.74 -3.62 12.62
N VAL A 111 5.51 -4.36 13.71
CA VAL A 111 4.38 -5.32 13.82
C VAL A 111 3.03 -4.62 13.62
N ALA A 112 2.84 -3.44 14.23
CA ALA A 112 1.61 -2.68 14.07
C ALA A 112 1.38 -2.27 12.61
N ARG A 113 2.44 -1.85 11.89
CA ARG A 113 2.38 -1.50 10.46
C ARG A 113 2.10 -2.71 9.58
N ILE A 114 2.77 -3.84 9.81
CA ILE A 114 2.49 -5.10 9.11
C ILE A 114 1.02 -5.46 9.25
N ARG A 115 0.48 -5.47 10.48
CA ARG A 115 -0.93 -5.77 10.74
C ARG A 115 -1.88 -4.77 10.09
N ALA A 116 -1.55 -3.48 10.09
CA ALA A 116 -2.34 -2.44 9.43
C ALA A 116 -2.38 -2.64 7.91
N VAL A 117 -1.23 -2.96 7.30
CA VAL A 117 -1.14 -3.28 5.87
C VAL A 117 -1.94 -4.53 5.54
N LEU A 118 -1.71 -5.64 6.24
CA LEU A 118 -2.43 -6.92 6.02
C LEU A 118 -3.94 -6.78 6.20
N ARG A 119 -4.41 -6.01 7.19
CA ARG A 119 -5.84 -5.72 7.37
C ARG A 119 -6.43 -5.02 6.15
N ARG A 120 -5.70 -4.10 5.53
CA ARG A 120 -6.11 -3.45 4.29
C ARG A 120 -6.29 -4.45 3.14
N PHE A 121 -5.40 -5.44 3.07
CA PHE A 121 -5.43 -6.50 2.05
C PHE A 121 -6.49 -7.57 2.36
N GLY A 122 -6.74 -7.92 3.63
CA GLY A 122 -7.76 -8.90 4.04
C GLY A 122 -9.19 -8.38 3.92
N HIS A 123 -9.42 -7.07 4.02
CA HIS A 123 -10.75 -6.47 3.85
C HIS A 123 -11.14 -6.20 2.39
N ALA A 124 -10.21 -6.35 1.44
CA ALA A 124 -10.55 -6.40 0.02
C ALA A 124 -11.38 -7.66 -0.34
N ALA A 125 -11.52 -8.62 0.59
CA ALA A 125 -12.27 -9.88 0.42
C ALA A 125 -13.52 -10.01 1.30
N GLY A 126 -13.99 -8.93 1.98
CA GLY A 126 -15.16 -9.02 2.88
C GLY A 126 -16.00 -7.73 2.95
N PRO A 127 -17.32 -7.85 3.25
CA PRO A 127 -18.22 -6.71 3.18
C PRO A 127 -17.88 -5.65 4.24
N HIS A 128 -17.63 -4.43 3.81
CA HIS A 128 -17.54 -3.27 4.68
C HIS A 128 -18.91 -2.99 5.30
N GLY A 129 -18.95 -2.99 6.63
CA GLY A 129 -20.07 -2.39 7.37
C GLY A 129 -20.11 -0.89 7.06
N ALA A 130 -20.97 -0.50 6.14
CA ALA A 130 -21.27 0.89 5.84
C ALA A 130 -22.03 1.49 7.00
N ALA A 131 -21.52 2.58 7.60
CA ALA A 131 -22.38 3.54 8.28
C ALA A 131 -23.15 4.32 7.19
N PRO A 132 -24.48 4.55 7.35
CA PRO A 132 -25.28 5.18 6.31
C PRO A 132 -24.98 6.67 6.22
N GLY A 133 -24.46 7.11 5.08
CA GLY A 133 -24.40 8.50 4.67
C GLY A 133 -25.21 8.64 3.39
N ASP A 134 -26.31 9.45 3.45
CA ASP A 134 -27.16 9.79 2.34
C ASP A 134 -26.34 10.46 1.21
N GLY A 135 -26.12 9.73 0.11
CA GLY A 135 -25.62 10.24 -1.15
C GLY A 135 -26.37 9.56 -2.31
N PRO A 136 -26.60 10.21 -3.44
CA PRO A 136 -27.46 9.70 -4.49
C PRO A 136 -26.90 8.42 -5.09
N ALA A 137 -27.59 7.30 -4.83
CA ALA A 137 -27.44 6.05 -5.57
C ALA A 137 -28.29 6.15 -6.85
N ASP A 138 -27.63 6.29 -7.98
CA ASP A 138 -28.24 6.00 -9.28
C ASP A 138 -27.22 5.21 -10.13
N GLY A 139 -27.27 3.90 -9.99
CA GLY A 139 -26.52 2.93 -10.78
C GLY A 139 -26.84 1.54 -10.26
N ALA A 140 -27.35 0.67 -11.12
CA ALA A 140 -27.63 -0.72 -10.77
C ALA A 140 -26.34 -1.41 -10.27
N ASP A 141 -26.46 -2.16 -9.17
CA ASP A 141 -25.48 -3.14 -8.69
C ASP A 141 -24.05 -2.65 -8.42
N GLY A 142 -23.86 -1.77 -7.41
CA GLY A 142 -22.52 -1.60 -6.79
C GLY A 142 -21.45 -0.93 -7.68
N VAL A 143 -21.79 -0.42 -8.87
CA VAL A 143 -20.83 0.23 -9.78
C VAL A 143 -20.93 1.75 -9.67
N LEU A 144 -19.79 2.40 -9.35
CA LEU A 144 -19.65 3.85 -9.35
C LEU A 144 -18.97 4.30 -10.66
N VAL A 145 -19.47 5.37 -11.27
CA VAL A 145 -18.96 5.88 -12.55
C VAL A 145 -18.49 7.33 -12.40
N PHE A 146 -17.23 7.59 -12.76
CA PHE A 146 -16.60 8.92 -12.76
C PHE A 146 -15.95 9.19 -14.13
N GLY A 147 -16.74 9.72 -15.06
CA GLY A 147 -16.32 9.95 -16.45
C GLY A 147 -16.00 8.63 -17.17
N ASP A 148 -14.72 8.35 -17.49
CA ASP A 148 -14.27 7.11 -18.12
C ASP A 148 -13.82 6.03 -17.12
N VAL A 149 -13.95 6.29 -15.81
CA VAL A 149 -13.56 5.37 -14.73
C VAL A 149 -14.81 4.72 -14.14
N GLU A 150 -14.86 3.41 -14.14
CA GLU A 150 -15.88 2.57 -13.53
C GLU A 150 -15.28 1.80 -12.38
N ILE A 151 -15.93 1.81 -11.22
CA ILE A 151 -15.48 1.15 -9.99
C ILE A 151 -16.56 0.17 -9.57
N ASP A 152 -16.31 -1.12 -9.71
CA ASP A 152 -17.11 -2.16 -9.10
C ASP A 152 -16.68 -2.33 -7.64
N THR A 153 -17.54 -1.87 -6.72
CA THR A 153 -17.26 -1.89 -5.29
C THR A 153 -17.46 -3.26 -4.66
N GLU A 154 -18.22 -4.16 -5.31
CA GLU A 154 -18.44 -5.53 -4.84
C GLU A 154 -17.35 -6.46 -5.38
N GLY A 155 -17.05 -6.39 -6.68
CA GLY A 155 -15.98 -7.14 -7.31
C GLY A 155 -14.59 -6.58 -7.05
N MET A 156 -14.49 -5.37 -6.45
CA MET A 156 -13.21 -4.67 -6.20
C MET A 156 -12.38 -4.51 -7.49
N GLU A 157 -13.07 -4.23 -8.60
CA GLU A 157 -12.47 -4.01 -9.91
C GLU A 157 -12.60 -2.56 -10.35
N VAL A 158 -11.62 -2.10 -11.10
CA VAL A 158 -11.63 -0.77 -11.72
C VAL A 158 -11.42 -0.92 -13.22
N ARG A 159 -12.20 -0.18 -13.98
CA ARG A 159 -12.06 -0.08 -15.44
C ARG A 159 -11.91 1.38 -15.84
N ARG A 160 -11.17 1.61 -16.91
CA ARG A 160 -11.05 2.93 -17.52
C ARG A 160 -11.22 2.82 -19.02
N GLY A 161 -12.25 3.47 -19.55
CA GLY A 161 -12.58 3.35 -20.98
C GLY A 161 -12.88 1.90 -21.42
N GLY A 162 -13.33 1.05 -20.50
CA GLY A 162 -13.60 -0.38 -20.73
C GLY A 162 -12.41 -1.31 -20.40
N ASP A 163 -11.19 -0.80 -20.33
CA ASP A 163 -10.00 -1.60 -20.00
C ASP A 163 -9.83 -1.76 -18.50
N GLN A 164 -9.49 -2.96 -18.03
CA GLN A 164 -9.24 -3.25 -16.62
C GLN A 164 -7.97 -2.54 -16.13
N VAL A 165 -8.05 -1.88 -14.98
CA VAL A 165 -6.95 -1.16 -14.34
C VAL A 165 -6.51 -1.91 -13.10
N GLY A 166 -5.27 -2.44 -13.11
CA GLY A 166 -4.68 -3.11 -11.95
C GLY A 166 -4.30 -2.11 -10.85
N LEU A 167 -5.07 -2.07 -9.76
CA LEU A 167 -4.77 -1.30 -8.56
C LEU A 167 -4.21 -2.21 -7.48
N THR A 168 -3.24 -1.70 -6.69
CA THR A 168 -2.91 -2.35 -5.42
C THR A 168 -4.06 -2.11 -4.43
N PRO A 169 -4.23 -2.96 -3.40
CA PRO A 169 -5.28 -2.73 -2.40
C PRO A 169 -5.20 -1.37 -1.71
N THR A 170 -4.00 -0.82 -1.49
CA THR A 170 -3.85 0.55 -0.95
C THR A 170 -4.37 1.61 -1.94
N GLU A 171 -4.08 1.47 -3.22
CA GLU A 171 -4.61 2.36 -4.28
C GLU A 171 -6.14 2.22 -4.42
N MET A 172 -6.67 1.00 -4.32
CA MET A 172 -8.11 0.75 -4.32
C MET A 172 -8.79 1.43 -3.13
N ARG A 173 -8.27 1.26 -1.91
CA ARG A 173 -8.82 1.94 -0.72
C ARG A 173 -8.77 3.46 -0.87
N LEU A 174 -7.68 4.00 -1.41
CA LEU A 174 -7.55 5.43 -1.66
C LEU A 174 -8.61 5.92 -2.67
N LEU A 175 -8.85 5.16 -3.74
CA LEU A 175 -9.88 5.47 -4.71
C LEU A 175 -11.28 5.40 -4.10
N LEU A 176 -11.57 4.38 -3.30
CA LEU A 176 -12.86 4.23 -2.60
C LEU A 176 -13.09 5.36 -1.60
N GLU A 177 -12.06 5.81 -0.85
CA GLU A 177 -12.18 6.95 0.05
C GLU A 177 -12.53 8.25 -0.72
N PHE A 178 -11.91 8.47 -1.89
CA PHE A 178 -12.30 9.59 -2.77
C PHE A 178 -13.72 9.45 -3.31
N SER A 179 -14.11 8.23 -3.68
CA SER A 179 -15.41 7.94 -4.27
C SER A 179 -16.56 8.03 -3.24
N SER A 180 -16.27 7.91 -1.95
CA SER A 180 -17.24 8.09 -0.87
C SER A 180 -17.71 9.55 -0.70
N ALA A 181 -16.94 10.53 -1.22
CA ALA A 181 -17.24 11.95 -1.11
C ALA A 181 -16.79 12.72 -2.37
N PRO A 182 -17.41 12.47 -3.55
CA PRO A 182 -17.03 13.10 -4.80
C PRO A 182 -17.13 14.62 -4.72
N GLY A 183 -16.19 15.35 -5.31
CA GLY A 183 -16.15 16.81 -5.28
C GLY A 183 -15.76 17.43 -3.93
N THR A 184 -15.63 16.62 -2.87
CA THR A 184 -15.21 17.08 -1.55
C THR A 184 -13.68 17.06 -1.44
N VAL A 185 -13.10 18.08 -0.82
CA VAL A 185 -11.66 18.12 -0.55
C VAL A 185 -11.34 17.28 0.68
N LEU A 186 -10.52 16.25 0.50
CA LEU A 186 -9.99 15.43 1.58
C LEU A 186 -8.56 15.88 1.91
N SER A 187 -8.32 16.23 3.18
CA SER A 187 -6.98 16.61 3.63
C SER A 187 -6.02 15.42 3.63
N ARG A 188 -4.71 15.69 3.56
CA ARG A 188 -3.69 14.63 3.63
C ARG A 188 -3.78 13.83 4.91
N ASP A 189 -3.99 14.50 6.04
CA ASP A 189 -4.10 13.85 7.36
C ASP A 189 -5.33 12.94 7.41
N ARG A 190 -6.47 13.39 6.87
CA ARG A 190 -7.68 12.56 6.79
C ARG A 190 -7.49 11.33 5.89
N LEU A 191 -6.83 11.50 4.75
CA LEU A 191 -6.50 10.37 3.86
C LEU A 191 -5.51 9.41 4.55
N LEU A 192 -4.49 9.95 5.23
CA LEU A 192 -3.53 9.15 5.98
C LEU A 192 -4.21 8.32 7.07
N GLU A 193 -5.11 8.93 7.83
CA GLU A 193 -5.88 8.26 8.88
C GLU A 193 -6.78 7.15 8.30
N ARG A 194 -7.56 7.46 7.25
CA ARG A 194 -8.58 6.55 6.73
C ARG A 194 -8.04 5.44 5.84
N VAL A 195 -6.99 5.71 5.09
CA VAL A 195 -6.39 4.74 4.16
C VAL A 195 -5.27 3.95 4.81
N TRP A 196 -4.43 4.58 5.65
CA TRP A 196 -3.28 3.93 6.29
C TRP A 196 -3.51 3.57 7.76
N ASP A 197 -4.63 3.96 8.35
CA ASP A 197 -4.94 3.79 9.79
C ASP A 197 -3.88 4.44 10.69
N TYR A 198 -3.24 5.51 10.23
CA TYR A 198 -2.26 6.26 11.01
C TYR A 198 -2.95 7.35 11.79
N GLY A 199 -2.74 7.36 13.11
CA GLY A 199 -3.08 8.51 13.93
C GLY A 199 -2.19 9.72 13.62
N TRP A 200 -2.47 10.83 14.27
CA TRP A 200 -1.71 12.09 14.16
C TRP A 200 -0.19 11.87 14.20
N GLY A 201 0.54 12.41 13.21
CA GLY A 201 2.00 12.41 13.16
C GLY A 201 2.62 11.46 12.12
N GLY A 202 1.82 10.79 11.29
CA GLY A 202 2.33 10.03 10.14
C GLY A 202 2.87 10.94 9.04
N ASP A 203 3.79 10.42 8.22
CA ASP A 203 4.35 11.16 7.10
C ASP A 203 3.36 11.22 5.92
N THR A 204 2.87 12.42 5.64
CA THR A 204 1.87 12.65 4.58
C THR A 204 2.42 12.47 3.16
N ARG A 205 3.73 12.33 2.97
CA ARG A 205 4.35 12.05 1.66
C ARG A 205 3.83 10.74 1.06
N VAL A 206 3.49 9.76 1.89
CA VAL A 206 2.88 8.51 1.42
C VAL A 206 1.59 8.75 0.65
N VAL A 207 0.77 9.71 1.11
CA VAL A 207 -0.46 10.11 0.43
C VAL A 207 -0.16 10.71 -0.93
N ASP A 208 0.78 11.66 -0.99
CA ASP A 208 1.12 12.39 -2.22
C ASP A 208 1.61 11.43 -3.32
N VAL A 209 2.47 10.47 -2.97
CA VAL A 209 2.98 9.46 -3.91
C VAL A 209 1.86 8.53 -4.39
N HIS A 210 1.03 8.02 -3.48
CA HIS A 210 -0.07 7.13 -3.89
C HIS A 210 -1.13 7.85 -4.73
N VAL A 211 -1.43 9.13 -4.44
CA VAL A 211 -2.30 9.94 -5.31
C VAL A 211 -1.69 10.07 -6.70
N GLN A 212 -0.38 10.29 -6.82
CA GLN A 212 0.28 10.39 -8.12
C GLN A 212 0.27 9.07 -8.88
N ARG A 213 0.52 7.94 -8.19
CA ARG A 213 0.40 6.60 -8.79
C ARG A 213 -1.03 6.32 -9.26
N LEU A 214 -2.02 6.63 -8.43
CA LEU A 214 -3.41 6.46 -8.78
C LEU A 214 -3.79 7.30 -10.01
N ARG A 215 -3.38 8.57 -10.07
CA ARG A 215 -3.58 9.43 -11.25
C ARG A 215 -3.00 8.85 -12.53
N THR A 216 -1.82 8.24 -12.47
CA THR A 216 -1.20 7.59 -13.63
C THR A 216 -2.08 6.47 -14.18
N LYS A 217 -2.77 5.75 -13.31
CA LYS A 217 -3.62 4.61 -13.66
C LYS A 217 -5.03 5.02 -14.11
N ILE A 218 -5.70 5.91 -13.35
CA ILE A 218 -7.10 6.28 -13.61
C ILE A 218 -7.26 7.60 -14.40
N GLY A 219 -6.18 8.33 -14.68
CA GLY A 219 -6.16 9.63 -15.38
C GLY A 219 -5.72 10.78 -14.49
N GLN A 220 -4.83 11.62 -15.04
CA GLN A 220 -4.19 12.73 -14.32
C GLN A 220 -5.18 13.79 -13.83
N ASP A 221 -6.26 13.98 -14.52
CA ASP A 221 -7.30 14.99 -14.28
C ASP A 221 -8.42 14.52 -13.36
N ARG A 222 -8.49 13.20 -13.04
CA ARG A 222 -9.54 12.62 -12.17
C ARG A 222 -9.42 13.07 -10.72
N ILE A 223 -8.21 13.24 -10.22
CA ILE A 223 -7.98 13.73 -8.85
C ILE A 223 -7.33 15.10 -8.93
N GLU A 224 -8.02 16.14 -8.47
CA GLU A 224 -7.52 17.52 -8.43
C GLU A 224 -6.72 17.77 -7.14
N THR A 225 -5.61 18.51 -7.25
CA THR A 225 -4.90 19.05 -6.08
C THR A 225 -5.48 20.41 -5.72
N VAL A 226 -6.03 20.53 -4.52
CA VAL A 226 -6.45 21.79 -3.92
C VAL A 226 -5.31 22.30 -3.03
N ARG A 227 -4.53 23.25 -3.56
CA ARG A 227 -3.29 23.73 -2.91
C ARG A 227 -3.55 24.18 -1.48
N GLY A 228 -2.73 23.66 -0.54
CA GLY A 228 -2.85 23.95 0.89
C GLY A 228 -3.93 23.17 1.65
N PHE A 229 -4.83 22.46 0.95
CA PHE A 229 -5.96 21.77 1.56
C PHE A 229 -5.92 20.25 1.38
N GLY A 230 -5.54 19.75 0.20
CA GLY A 230 -5.53 18.31 -0.06
C GLY A 230 -5.91 17.96 -1.50
N TYR A 231 -6.74 16.93 -1.66
CA TYR A 231 -7.14 16.37 -2.93
C TYR A 231 -8.65 16.16 -3.00
N LYS A 232 -9.22 16.16 -4.20
CA LYS A 232 -10.62 15.80 -4.43
C LYS A 232 -10.78 15.01 -5.73
N LEU A 233 -11.71 14.05 -5.75
CA LEU A 233 -12.14 13.38 -6.97
C LEU A 233 -13.06 14.31 -7.75
N ARG A 234 -12.82 14.46 -9.04
CA ARG A 234 -13.74 15.14 -9.96
C ARG A 234 -14.86 14.17 -10.35
N ALA A 235 -16.07 14.62 -10.20
CA ALA A 235 -17.27 13.91 -10.64
C ALA A 235 -17.35 13.88 -12.17
#